data_eec062cadd43c6966eefee00fb7b928e
#
_entry.id   eec062cadd43c6966eefee00fb7b928e
#
_cell.length_a   1.000
_cell.length_b   1.000
_cell.length_c   1.000
_cell.angle_alpha   90.00
_cell.angle_beta   90.00
_cell.angle_gamma   90.00
#
_symmetry.space_group_name_H-M   'P 1'
#
loop_
_entity.id
_entity.type
_entity.pdbx_description
1 polymer ?
#
loop_
_entity_poly.entity_id
_entity_poly.type
_entity_poly.pdbx_seq_one_letter_code
_entity_poly.pdbx_strand_id
1 'polypeptide(L)'
;MLSDLRPSPLIDSATKNDSTSLKEIVQFDSAAIKAGIYPIEDFSGNSLEHFYAALKKINQKPVRIAFYGDSFIEGDIISDFLRDTLQHVYGGEGVGFVPLASEVSNFRKSIQHTFSNWSTYTLLSAEIPDIPLGISGYSYVPEEGNTVTYKPGKKPVQNKFKTVKILYQNKGTATLNYTINVGSEITKSLKRSDSVNQLLISSQAIHSISMRFSSTDDLTLFGVSFDDTLGLYVDNFSMRSNSGISLAKLSPYYLKQFNAYLDYKLIILQYGLNVALETDSTTYGWYIAKMTKIIRDLKASFPNANFLLLSVSDRGINENGKIITMNGIPVMRAVQREIARQSGIAFWDMYEAMGGKNSMSNYTGAKPPLAAKDYTHLNHKGGKIIGKKLAEALLYEINKHETKNNFP
;
A
#
# COMPACT_ATOMS: atom_id res chain seq x y z
N MET A 1 -9.44 -24.20 -0.56
CA MET A 1 -10.54 -24.28 0.44
C MET A 1 -11.02 -22.87 0.72
N LEU A 2 -12.11 -22.43 0.06
CA LEU A 2 -12.69 -21.07 0.12
C LEU A 2 -14.13 -21.13 0.63
N SER A 3 -14.49 -22.14 1.42
CA SER A 3 -15.88 -22.41 1.81
C SER A 3 -16.39 -21.64 3.04
N ASP A 4 -15.55 -20.98 3.83
CA ASP A 4 -15.95 -20.52 5.18
C ASP A 4 -16.19 -19.01 5.36
N LEU A 5 -16.31 -18.24 4.27
CA LEU A 5 -16.57 -16.80 4.37
C LEU A 5 -17.97 -16.36 3.87
N ARG A 6 -18.93 -17.26 3.76
CA ARG A 6 -20.31 -16.90 3.47
C ARG A 6 -21.10 -16.76 4.77
N PRO A 7 -21.64 -15.61 5.11
CA PRO A 7 -22.65 -15.53 6.16
C PRO A 7 -23.94 -16.20 5.67
N SER A 8 -24.57 -17.01 6.55
CA SER A 8 -25.91 -17.56 6.34
C SER A 8 -26.90 -16.45 5.98
N PRO A 9 -27.91 -16.72 5.13
CA PRO A 9 -28.90 -15.73 4.76
C PRO A 9 -29.82 -15.47 5.97
N LEU A 10 -29.67 -14.33 6.63
CA LEU A 10 -30.74 -13.77 7.45
C LEU A 10 -31.70 -13.04 6.50
N ILE A 11 -32.87 -13.64 6.38
CA ILE A 11 -34.04 -13.03 5.76
C ILE A 11 -34.46 -11.89 6.67
N ASP A 12 -34.31 -10.66 6.20
CA ASP A 12 -35.03 -9.53 6.79
C ASP A 12 -35.79 -8.80 5.69
N SER A 13 -37.10 -8.86 5.87
CA SER A 13 -38.10 -8.21 5.06
C SER A 13 -38.17 -6.71 5.35
N ALA A 14 -38.34 -5.96 4.32
CA ALA A 14 -38.75 -4.55 4.21
C ALA A 14 -37.64 -3.55 3.86
N THR A 15 -37.63 -3.11 2.65
CA THR A 15 -38.33 -1.92 2.16
C THR A 15 -38.01 -1.71 0.68
N LYS A 16 -39.04 -1.72 -0.14
CA LYS A 16 -39.00 -1.10 -1.47
C LYS A 16 -38.75 0.39 -1.26
N ASN A 17 -37.67 0.90 -1.82
CA ASN A 17 -37.61 2.31 -2.17
C ASN A 17 -36.62 2.56 -3.31
N ASP A 18 -37.19 3.09 -4.36
CA ASP A 18 -36.65 3.99 -5.37
C ASP A 18 -35.27 3.71 -5.99
N SER A 19 -35.37 3.11 -7.18
CA SER A 19 -34.39 3.30 -8.24
C SER A 19 -34.43 4.75 -8.76
N THR A 20 -34.05 5.71 -7.92
CA THR A 20 -33.70 7.05 -8.40
C THR A 20 -32.28 6.96 -8.94
N SER A 21 -32.14 7.09 -10.24
CA SER A 21 -30.88 7.20 -10.96
C SER A 21 -30.00 8.26 -10.29
N LEU A 22 -28.95 7.84 -9.59
CA LEU A 22 -27.87 8.69 -9.14
C LEU A 22 -27.08 9.17 -10.37
N LYS A 23 -27.62 10.11 -11.09
CA LYS A 23 -26.85 11.03 -11.94
C LYS A 23 -26.24 12.10 -11.02
N GLU A 24 -25.28 11.70 -10.18
CA GLU A 24 -24.41 12.67 -9.56
C GLU A 24 -23.54 13.29 -10.65
N ILE A 25 -23.63 14.62 -10.76
CA ILE A 25 -22.75 15.43 -11.57
C ILE A 25 -21.38 15.38 -10.87
N VAL A 26 -20.55 14.38 -11.20
CA VAL A 26 -19.14 14.43 -10.91
C VAL A 26 -18.62 15.65 -11.65
N GLN A 27 -18.23 16.71 -10.95
CA GLN A 27 -17.52 17.83 -11.57
C GLN A 27 -16.17 17.31 -12.07
N PHE A 28 -16.14 16.85 -13.32
CA PHE A 28 -14.89 16.43 -13.96
C PHE A 28 -14.00 17.66 -14.14
N ASP A 29 -12.76 17.57 -13.64
CA ASP A 29 -11.75 18.57 -13.90
C ASP A 29 -11.37 18.52 -15.39
N SER A 30 -12.04 19.37 -16.17
CA SER A 30 -11.87 19.41 -17.64
C SER A 30 -10.45 19.81 -18.05
N ALA A 31 -9.70 20.51 -17.20
CA ALA A 31 -8.31 20.88 -17.47
C ALA A 31 -7.39 19.66 -17.32
N ALA A 32 -7.58 18.84 -16.27
CA ALA A 32 -6.85 17.59 -16.09
C ALA A 32 -7.08 16.64 -17.27
N ILE A 33 -8.34 16.46 -17.67
CA ILE A 33 -8.72 15.57 -18.79
C ILE A 33 -8.08 16.05 -20.10
N LYS A 34 -8.09 17.35 -20.40
CA LYS A 34 -7.43 17.93 -21.58
C LYS A 34 -5.90 17.70 -21.56
N ALA A 35 -5.30 17.66 -20.37
CA ALA A 35 -3.89 17.34 -20.18
C ALA A 35 -3.62 15.81 -20.20
N GLY A 36 -4.62 14.96 -20.39
CA GLY A 36 -4.48 13.49 -20.35
C GLY A 36 -4.30 12.92 -18.94
N ILE A 37 -4.60 13.71 -17.92
CA ILE A 37 -4.49 13.33 -16.51
C ILE A 37 -5.84 12.81 -16.02
N TYR A 38 -5.85 11.68 -15.33
CA TYR A 38 -7.03 11.17 -14.64
C TYR A 38 -7.11 11.83 -13.27
N PRO A 39 -8.07 12.75 -13.03
CA PRO A 39 -8.09 13.56 -11.81
C PRO A 39 -8.45 12.72 -10.58
N ILE A 40 -8.00 13.19 -9.42
CA ILE A 40 -8.44 12.66 -8.14
C ILE A 40 -9.75 13.36 -7.76
N GLU A 41 -10.78 12.56 -7.49
CA GLU A 41 -12.07 13.05 -7.00
C GLU A 41 -11.95 13.36 -5.50
N ASP A 42 -12.35 14.55 -5.10
CA ASP A 42 -12.35 14.98 -3.69
C ASP A 42 -13.79 15.23 -3.21
N PHE A 43 -14.31 14.31 -2.38
CA PHE A 43 -15.68 14.37 -1.88
C PHE A 43 -15.86 15.27 -0.64
N SER A 44 -14.77 15.71 -0.02
CA SER A 44 -14.81 16.59 1.16
C SER A 44 -14.35 18.02 0.90
N GLY A 45 -13.73 18.27 -0.26
CA GLY A 45 -13.11 19.54 -0.63
C GLY A 45 -11.74 19.79 0.02
N ASN A 46 -11.29 18.89 0.93
CA ASN A 46 -10.03 18.98 1.65
C ASN A 46 -9.39 17.61 1.93
N SER A 47 -9.72 16.60 1.12
CA SER A 47 -9.30 15.21 1.33
C SER A 47 -7.79 15.00 1.32
N LEU A 48 -6.97 15.94 0.84
CA LEU A 48 -5.51 15.85 0.75
C LEU A 48 -4.77 16.97 1.50
N GLU A 49 -5.44 17.73 2.35
CA GLU A 49 -4.90 18.95 2.99
C GLU A 49 -3.70 18.65 3.91
N HIS A 50 -3.76 17.59 4.73
CA HIS A 50 -2.62 17.20 5.58
C HIS A 50 -1.40 16.80 4.75
N PHE A 51 -1.62 16.15 3.61
CA PHE A 51 -0.56 15.76 2.70
C PHE A 51 0.11 16.99 2.07
N TYR A 52 -0.69 17.96 1.59
CA TYR A 52 -0.17 19.22 1.05
C TYR A 52 0.61 20.01 2.09
N ALA A 53 0.06 20.13 3.31
CA ALA A 53 0.73 20.82 4.40
C ALA A 53 2.07 20.16 4.79
N ALA A 54 2.17 18.83 4.68
CA ALA A 54 3.39 18.11 4.95
C ALA A 54 4.43 18.33 3.83
N LEU A 55 4.02 18.34 2.57
CA LEU A 55 4.92 18.59 1.43
C LEU A 55 5.58 19.98 1.51
N LYS A 56 4.87 21.00 1.97
CA LYS A 56 5.45 22.35 2.22
C LYS A 56 6.63 22.32 3.22
N LYS A 57 6.70 21.29 4.05
CA LYS A 57 7.75 21.13 5.09
C LYS A 57 8.73 20.00 4.78
N ILE A 58 8.77 19.51 3.54
CA ILE A 58 9.55 18.31 3.16
C ILE A 58 11.06 18.49 3.35
N ASN A 59 11.55 19.73 3.30
CA ASN A 59 12.94 20.08 3.60
C ASN A 59 13.28 20.07 5.10
N GLN A 60 12.29 19.89 5.97
CA GLN A 60 12.45 19.83 7.44
C GLN A 60 12.13 18.45 8.00
N LYS A 61 11.19 17.72 7.39
CA LYS A 61 10.73 16.40 7.79
C LYS A 61 10.41 15.54 6.59
N PRO A 62 10.70 14.24 6.64
CA PRO A 62 10.31 13.32 5.58
C PRO A 62 8.79 13.21 5.49
N VAL A 63 8.27 13.03 4.27
CA VAL A 63 6.85 12.77 4.00
C VAL A 63 6.69 11.32 3.57
N ARG A 64 5.80 10.60 4.24
CA ARG A 64 5.57 9.16 3.97
C ARG A 64 4.17 8.90 3.48
N ILE A 65 4.09 8.01 2.50
CA ILE A 65 2.86 7.46 1.94
C ILE A 65 2.83 5.97 2.27
N ALA A 66 1.76 5.50 2.93
CA ALA A 66 1.49 4.08 3.07
C ALA A 66 0.61 3.61 1.91
N PHE A 67 1.03 2.62 1.16
CA PHE A 67 0.25 2.05 0.07
C PHE A 67 -0.15 0.62 0.43
N TYR A 68 -1.37 0.46 0.93
CA TYR A 68 -1.99 -0.81 1.24
C TYR A 68 -2.70 -1.38 0.01
N GLY A 69 -2.57 -2.68 -0.23
CA GLY A 69 -3.29 -3.33 -1.31
C GLY A 69 -3.15 -4.84 -1.33
N ASP A 70 -3.76 -5.43 -2.34
CA ASP A 70 -3.70 -6.87 -2.59
C ASP A 70 -2.52 -7.25 -3.51
N SER A 71 -2.63 -8.39 -4.21
CA SER A 71 -1.60 -8.85 -5.16
C SER A 71 -1.36 -7.89 -6.33
N PHE A 72 -2.26 -6.95 -6.58
CA PHE A 72 -2.14 -6.01 -7.69
C PHE A 72 -1.00 -5.00 -7.51
N ILE A 73 -0.60 -4.72 -6.27
CA ILE A 73 0.55 -3.85 -5.96
C ILE A 73 1.77 -4.62 -5.43
N GLU A 74 1.73 -5.96 -5.35
CA GLU A 74 2.83 -6.73 -4.79
C GLU A 74 4.13 -6.55 -5.56
N GLY A 75 5.26 -6.83 -4.89
CA GLY A 75 6.58 -6.72 -5.50
C GLY A 75 6.92 -5.32 -6.02
N ASP A 76 6.26 -4.29 -5.51
CA ASP A 76 6.42 -2.89 -5.92
C ASP A 76 6.02 -2.61 -7.39
N ILE A 77 5.17 -3.42 -8.00
CA ILE A 77 4.78 -3.27 -9.42
C ILE A 77 4.33 -1.84 -9.74
N ILE A 78 3.51 -1.22 -8.88
CA ILE A 78 3.01 0.15 -9.05
C ILE A 78 3.79 1.14 -8.18
N SER A 79 3.99 0.79 -6.90
CA SER A 79 4.58 1.68 -5.90
C SER A 79 6.03 2.06 -6.18
N ASP A 80 6.81 1.21 -6.87
CA ASP A 80 8.17 1.54 -7.28
C ASP A 80 8.22 2.75 -8.23
N PHE A 81 7.29 2.82 -9.19
CA PHE A 81 7.24 3.92 -10.15
C PHE A 81 6.57 5.16 -9.60
N LEU A 82 5.58 5.01 -8.71
CA LEU A 82 5.03 6.11 -7.94
C LEU A 82 6.11 6.76 -7.07
N ARG A 83 6.86 5.94 -6.31
CA ARG A 83 7.98 6.38 -5.47
C ARG A 83 9.06 7.08 -6.28
N ASP A 84 9.53 6.45 -7.35
CA ASP A 84 10.57 6.96 -8.23
C ASP A 84 10.21 8.35 -8.80
N THR A 85 8.97 8.52 -9.26
CA THR A 85 8.48 9.80 -9.80
C THR A 85 8.40 10.87 -8.72
N LEU A 86 7.84 10.54 -7.55
CA LEU A 86 7.71 11.51 -6.46
C LEU A 86 9.06 11.85 -5.81
N GLN A 87 9.97 10.90 -5.67
CA GLN A 87 11.34 11.15 -5.18
C GLN A 87 12.16 12.01 -6.15
N HIS A 88 11.90 11.90 -7.46
CA HIS A 88 12.54 12.79 -8.43
C HIS A 88 12.16 14.26 -8.22
N VAL A 89 10.92 14.52 -7.79
CA VAL A 89 10.40 15.89 -7.56
C VAL A 89 10.74 16.39 -6.14
N TYR A 90 10.59 15.54 -5.13
CA TYR A 90 10.63 15.93 -3.71
C TYR A 90 11.89 15.46 -2.97
N GLY A 91 12.79 14.78 -3.66
CA GLY A 91 13.97 14.17 -3.02
C GLY A 91 13.63 12.92 -2.21
N GLY A 92 14.64 12.38 -1.55
CA GLY A 92 14.61 11.13 -0.81
C GLY A 92 15.33 10.02 -1.57
N GLU A 93 16.03 9.17 -0.81
CA GLU A 93 16.72 7.98 -1.32
C GLU A 93 16.24 6.76 -0.53
N GLY A 94 16.25 5.58 -1.17
CA GLY A 94 15.83 4.35 -0.56
C GLY A 94 14.39 3.97 -0.86
N VAL A 95 14.04 2.75 -0.48
CA VAL A 95 12.79 2.09 -0.90
C VAL A 95 11.68 2.16 0.15
N GLY A 96 11.96 2.79 1.30
CA GLY A 96 11.04 2.80 2.42
C GLY A 96 10.94 1.41 3.08
N PHE A 97 9.74 1.03 3.48
CA PHE A 97 9.49 -0.18 4.25
C PHE A 97 9.63 -1.47 3.41
N VAL A 98 10.30 -2.47 4.00
CA VAL A 98 10.51 -3.81 3.42
C VAL A 98 10.22 -4.86 4.50
N PRO A 99 9.51 -5.95 4.17
CA PRO A 99 9.30 -7.07 5.07
C PRO A 99 10.62 -7.81 5.39
N LEU A 100 10.65 -8.60 6.47
CA LEU A 100 11.79 -9.46 6.82
C LEU A 100 11.82 -10.76 6.01
N ALA A 101 10.67 -11.26 5.64
CA ALA A 101 10.49 -12.38 4.71
C ALA A 101 9.38 -12.04 3.73
N SER A 102 9.49 -12.49 2.47
CA SER A 102 8.51 -12.21 1.44
C SER A 102 8.57 -13.24 0.32
N GLU A 103 7.43 -13.86 0.03
CA GLU A 103 7.30 -14.81 -1.09
C GLU A 103 7.62 -14.18 -2.46
N VAL A 104 7.48 -12.86 -2.56
CA VAL A 104 7.74 -12.09 -3.78
C VAL A 104 9.10 -11.39 -3.80
N SER A 105 10.01 -11.75 -2.89
CA SER A 105 11.34 -11.14 -2.79
C SER A 105 12.12 -11.19 -4.11
N ASN A 106 12.09 -12.31 -4.81
CA ASN A 106 12.75 -12.49 -6.11
C ASN A 106 12.08 -11.70 -7.25
N PHE A 107 10.82 -11.37 -7.12
CA PHE A 107 10.06 -10.61 -8.10
C PHE A 107 10.22 -9.10 -7.92
N ARG A 108 10.46 -8.64 -6.70
CA ARG A 108 10.66 -7.22 -6.36
C ARG A 108 12.00 -6.72 -6.91
N LYS A 109 11.97 -5.63 -7.69
CA LYS A 109 13.17 -5.06 -8.34
C LYS A 109 13.77 -3.88 -7.59
N SER A 110 13.01 -3.24 -6.73
CA SER A 110 13.42 -2.05 -6.00
C SER A 110 14.48 -2.33 -4.93
N ILE A 111 14.54 -3.56 -4.42
CA ILE A 111 15.52 -4.03 -3.45
C ILE A 111 15.79 -5.53 -3.65
N GLN A 112 17.03 -5.95 -3.48
CA GLN A 112 17.40 -7.37 -3.38
C GLN A 112 17.25 -7.79 -1.92
N HIS A 113 16.59 -8.92 -1.69
CA HIS A 113 16.21 -9.37 -0.37
C HIS A 113 16.37 -10.88 -0.26
N THR A 114 17.26 -11.33 0.60
CA THR A 114 17.47 -12.74 0.92
C THR A 114 17.32 -12.97 2.42
N PHE A 115 16.74 -14.09 2.82
CA PHE A 115 16.43 -14.36 4.23
C PHE A 115 16.41 -15.86 4.48
N SER A 116 16.65 -16.27 5.72
CA SER A 116 16.39 -17.61 6.21
C SER A 116 14.89 -17.85 6.40
N ASN A 117 14.53 -19.07 6.79
CA ASN A 117 13.13 -19.36 7.11
C ASN A 117 12.69 -18.63 8.39
N TRP A 118 11.60 -17.87 8.31
CA TRP A 118 11.03 -17.08 9.40
C TRP A 118 9.62 -17.53 9.73
N SER A 119 9.28 -17.67 10.99
CA SER A 119 7.88 -17.82 11.41
C SER A 119 7.13 -16.52 11.12
N THR A 120 6.27 -16.56 10.11
CA THR A 120 5.57 -15.37 9.58
C THR A 120 4.07 -15.45 9.86
N TYR A 121 3.54 -14.41 10.50
CA TYR A 121 2.11 -14.25 10.79
C TYR A 121 1.54 -13.06 10.05
N THR A 122 0.33 -13.19 9.54
CA THR A 122 -0.31 -12.19 8.69
C THR A 122 -1.76 -11.95 9.09
N LEU A 123 -2.36 -10.88 8.58
CA LEU A 123 -3.81 -10.63 8.70
C LEU A 123 -4.68 -11.80 8.20
N LEU A 124 -4.15 -12.66 7.33
CA LEU A 124 -4.85 -13.79 6.74
C LEU A 124 -4.48 -15.14 7.38
N SER A 125 -3.55 -15.16 8.34
CA SER A 125 -3.23 -16.38 9.09
C SER A 125 -4.46 -16.90 9.82
N ALA A 126 -4.65 -18.23 9.78
CA ALA A 126 -5.76 -18.91 10.48
C ALA A 126 -5.61 -18.74 11.99
N GLU A 127 -4.39 -18.88 12.47
CA GLU A 127 -4.03 -18.69 13.88
C GLU A 127 -2.92 -17.64 13.96
N ILE A 128 -3.06 -16.72 14.90
CA ILE A 128 -2.07 -15.70 15.24
C ILE A 128 -1.80 -15.88 16.74
N PRO A 129 -0.54 -16.14 17.15
CA PRO A 129 -0.20 -16.19 18.56
C PRO A 129 -0.47 -14.82 19.23
N ASP A 130 -0.35 -14.76 20.55
CA ASP A 130 -0.53 -13.49 21.30
C ASP A 130 0.62 -12.52 21.07
N ILE A 131 0.75 -12.09 19.80
CA ILE A 131 1.72 -11.09 19.32
C ILE A 131 0.98 -10.01 18.53
N PRO A 132 1.45 -8.76 18.54
CA PRO A 132 0.89 -7.72 17.70
C PRO A 132 1.17 -7.99 16.23
N LEU A 133 0.20 -7.68 15.35
CA LEU A 133 0.49 -7.56 13.93
C LEU A 133 1.14 -6.21 13.61
N GLY A 134 2.15 -6.25 12.75
CA GLY A 134 2.83 -5.06 12.27
C GLY A 134 1.94 -4.16 11.41
N ILE A 135 2.38 -2.94 11.18
CA ILE A 135 1.65 -1.95 10.39
C ILE A 135 1.35 -2.44 8.95
N SER A 136 2.22 -3.25 8.38
CA SER A 136 2.03 -3.88 7.07
C SER A 136 1.02 -5.04 7.08
N GLY A 137 0.55 -5.44 8.27
CA GLY A 137 -0.25 -6.64 8.44
C GLY A 137 0.57 -7.93 8.57
N TYR A 138 1.90 -7.81 8.67
CA TYR A 138 2.83 -8.93 8.89
C TYR A 138 3.53 -8.79 10.23
N SER A 139 3.86 -9.92 10.86
CA SER A 139 4.76 -10.04 12.00
C SER A 139 5.65 -11.26 11.84
N TYR A 140 6.86 -11.15 12.32
CA TYR A 140 7.90 -12.15 12.18
C TYR A 140 8.44 -12.51 13.56
N VAL A 141 8.43 -13.80 13.88
CA VAL A 141 9.05 -14.32 15.10
C VAL A 141 10.33 -15.03 14.67
N PRO A 142 11.50 -14.51 15.07
CA PRO A 142 12.76 -15.13 14.70
C PRO A 142 13.04 -16.36 15.56
N GLU A 143 13.72 -17.33 14.94
CA GLU A 143 14.44 -18.37 15.64
C GLU A 143 15.91 -17.96 15.79
N GLU A 144 16.62 -18.60 16.72
CA GLU A 144 18.03 -18.33 16.95
C GLU A 144 18.84 -18.50 15.66
N GLY A 145 19.60 -17.47 15.31
CA GLY A 145 20.42 -17.44 14.11
C GLY A 145 19.71 -17.10 12.81
N ASN A 146 18.41 -16.79 12.83
CA ASN A 146 17.73 -16.29 11.64
C ASN A 146 18.41 -15.07 11.06
N THR A 147 18.55 -15.05 9.74
CA THR A 147 19.27 -14.00 9.00
C THR A 147 18.40 -13.34 7.96
N VAL A 148 18.70 -12.09 7.67
CA VAL A 148 18.16 -11.37 6.52
C VAL A 148 19.22 -10.43 5.95
N THR A 149 19.32 -10.37 4.62
CA THR A 149 20.25 -9.48 3.92
C THR A 149 19.49 -8.67 2.88
N TYR A 150 19.75 -7.37 2.88
CA TYR A 150 19.21 -6.45 1.90
C TYR A 150 20.34 -5.77 1.12
N LYS A 151 20.11 -5.60 -0.19
CA LYS A 151 20.94 -4.79 -1.07
C LYS A 151 20.06 -3.85 -1.88
N PRO A 152 20.47 -2.61 -2.13
CA PRO A 152 19.71 -1.67 -2.92
C PRO A 152 19.36 -2.20 -4.32
N GLY A 153 18.31 -1.65 -4.91
CA GLY A 153 17.99 -1.82 -6.32
C GLY A 153 19.01 -1.15 -7.24
N LYS A 154 18.77 -1.23 -8.54
CA LYS A 154 19.68 -0.70 -9.56
C LYS A 154 19.39 0.76 -9.97
N LYS A 155 18.24 1.32 -9.55
CA LYS A 155 17.89 2.70 -9.88
C LYS A 155 18.72 3.70 -9.08
N PRO A 156 19.09 4.87 -9.66
CA PRO A 156 19.92 5.87 -8.98
C PRO A 156 19.40 6.30 -7.60
N VAL A 157 18.12 6.57 -7.48
CA VAL A 157 17.46 6.97 -6.20
C VAL A 157 17.26 5.81 -5.21
N GLN A 158 17.60 4.59 -5.60
CA GLN A 158 17.40 3.38 -4.81
C GLN A 158 18.69 2.56 -4.65
N ASN A 159 19.85 3.04 -5.13
CA ASN A 159 21.10 2.28 -5.16
C ASN A 159 21.91 2.36 -3.86
N LYS A 160 21.46 3.15 -2.91
CA LYS A 160 22.02 3.29 -1.56
C LYS A 160 20.94 3.83 -0.62
N PHE A 161 21.18 3.73 0.66
CA PHE A 161 20.40 4.40 1.70
C PHE A 161 21.33 4.90 2.80
N LYS A 162 20.88 5.85 3.59
CA LYS A 162 21.66 6.40 4.72
C LYS A 162 21.18 5.87 6.06
N THR A 163 19.92 5.44 6.15
CA THR A 163 19.35 4.93 7.38
C THR A 163 18.63 3.62 7.18
N VAL A 164 18.72 2.77 8.18
CA VAL A 164 17.95 1.52 8.32
C VAL A 164 17.21 1.59 9.65
N LYS A 165 15.88 1.53 9.59
CA LYS A 165 15.01 1.55 10.77
C LYS A 165 14.39 0.17 10.93
N ILE A 166 14.70 -0.50 12.03
CA ILE A 166 14.14 -1.82 12.34
C ILE A 166 13.03 -1.62 13.35
N LEU A 167 11.81 -2.03 13.01
CA LEU A 167 10.64 -1.94 13.89
C LEU A 167 10.42 -3.29 14.57
N TYR A 168 10.31 -3.28 15.90
CA TYR A 168 10.22 -4.48 16.70
C TYR A 168 9.49 -4.26 18.03
N GLN A 169 9.05 -5.35 18.66
CA GLN A 169 8.70 -5.43 20.08
C GLN A 169 9.60 -6.51 20.70
N ASN A 170 10.20 -6.21 21.85
CA ASN A 170 11.05 -7.14 22.58
C ASN A 170 10.64 -7.17 24.06
N LYS A 171 10.01 -8.23 24.49
CA LYS A 171 9.62 -8.43 25.89
C LYS A 171 10.68 -9.21 26.69
N GLY A 172 11.64 -9.82 25.98
CA GLY A 172 12.74 -10.60 26.53
C GLY A 172 14.10 -9.90 26.47
N THR A 173 15.13 -10.69 26.17
CA THR A 173 16.50 -10.24 25.93
C THR A 173 16.90 -10.63 24.51
N ALA A 174 16.93 -9.69 23.61
CA ALA A 174 17.27 -9.97 22.23
C ALA A 174 18.47 -9.14 21.77
N THR A 175 19.26 -9.72 20.89
CA THR A 175 20.47 -9.12 20.33
C THR A 175 20.40 -9.16 18.81
N LEU A 176 20.76 -8.04 18.19
CA LEU A 176 20.97 -7.90 16.76
C LEU A 176 22.46 -7.84 16.46
N ASN A 177 22.94 -8.75 15.64
CA ASN A 177 24.26 -8.69 15.00
C ASN A 177 24.07 -8.25 13.55
N TYR A 178 24.78 -7.20 13.14
CA TYR A 178 24.64 -6.72 11.76
C TYR A 178 25.97 -6.29 11.17
N THR A 179 26.07 -6.40 9.86
CA THR A 179 27.21 -5.94 9.06
C THR A 179 26.72 -5.01 7.96
N ILE A 180 27.34 -3.83 7.86
CA ILE A 180 27.10 -2.88 6.76
C ILE A 180 28.21 -3.04 5.73
N ASN A 181 27.84 -3.18 4.48
CA ASN A 181 28.77 -3.35 3.36
C ASN A 181 29.74 -4.52 3.59
N VAL A 182 31.03 -4.26 3.57
CA VAL A 182 32.12 -5.22 3.88
C VAL A 182 32.77 -4.95 5.24
N GLY A 183 32.05 -4.24 6.13
CA GLY A 183 32.56 -3.88 7.45
C GLY A 183 32.57 -5.03 8.46
N SER A 184 33.00 -4.73 9.68
CA SER A 184 32.94 -5.66 10.80
C SER A 184 31.53 -5.85 11.31
N GLU A 185 31.24 -7.01 11.89
CA GLU A 185 29.98 -7.27 12.58
C GLU A 185 29.88 -6.37 13.83
N ILE A 186 28.71 -5.75 13.98
CA ILE A 186 28.35 -4.90 15.11
C ILE A 186 27.21 -5.56 15.87
N THR A 187 27.35 -5.64 17.19
CA THR A 187 26.33 -6.21 18.08
C THR A 187 25.58 -5.11 18.81
N LYS A 188 24.25 -5.19 18.82
CA LYS A 188 23.36 -4.28 19.56
C LYS A 188 22.33 -5.07 20.34
N SER A 189 22.21 -4.78 21.64
CA SER A 189 21.08 -5.25 22.44
C SER A 189 19.82 -4.49 22.04
N LEU A 190 18.70 -5.19 21.84
CA LEU A 190 17.42 -4.59 21.55
C LEU A 190 16.73 -4.17 22.84
N LYS A 191 16.22 -2.96 22.88
CA LYS A 191 15.54 -2.41 24.05
C LYS A 191 14.34 -3.27 24.43
N ARG A 192 14.27 -3.70 25.70
CA ARG A 192 13.10 -4.40 26.25
C ARG A 192 11.95 -3.43 26.45
N SER A 193 10.76 -3.78 25.93
CA SER A 193 9.54 -2.98 26.08
C SER A 193 8.32 -3.74 25.58
N ASP A 194 7.17 -3.53 26.19
CA ASP A 194 5.85 -4.01 25.71
C ASP A 194 5.32 -3.17 24.52
N SER A 195 5.99 -2.06 24.21
CA SER A 195 5.62 -1.17 23.11
C SER A 195 6.46 -1.46 21.87
N VAL A 196 6.00 -0.98 20.71
CA VAL A 196 6.79 -0.94 19.50
C VAL A 196 8.02 -0.07 19.72
N ASN A 197 9.17 -0.56 19.31
CA ASN A 197 10.43 0.15 19.32
C ASN A 197 10.98 0.29 17.91
N GLN A 198 11.90 1.24 17.74
CA GLN A 198 12.70 1.42 16.55
C GLN A 198 14.19 1.39 16.92
N LEU A 199 14.96 0.53 16.24
CA LEU A 199 16.40 0.67 16.19
C LEU A 199 16.78 1.41 14.91
N LEU A 200 17.53 2.52 15.07
CA LEU A 200 18.08 3.29 13.96
C LEU A 200 19.54 2.95 13.76
N ILE A 201 19.89 2.56 12.54
CA ILE A 201 21.26 2.37 12.07
C ILE A 201 21.51 3.42 10.98
N SER A 202 22.60 4.18 11.08
CA SER A 202 22.94 5.24 10.13
C SER A 202 24.35 5.07 9.61
N SER A 203 24.56 5.38 8.32
CA SER A 203 25.85 5.44 7.67
C SER A 203 25.79 6.40 6.48
N GLN A 204 26.92 6.88 6.00
CA GLN A 204 26.97 7.77 4.83
C GLN A 204 26.39 7.11 3.56
N ALA A 205 26.69 5.82 3.37
CA ALA A 205 26.14 5.02 2.27
C ALA A 205 26.09 3.55 2.66
N ILE A 206 24.88 2.98 2.64
CA ILE A 206 24.65 1.57 2.86
C ILE A 206 24.31 0.93 1.52
N HIS A 207 25.19 0.07 1.00
CA HIS A 207 25.01 -0.73 -0.21
C HIS A 207 24.65 -2.18 0.07
N SER A 208 24.78 -2.60 1.32
CA SER A 208 24.23 -3.85 1.83
C SER A 208 24.14 -3.79 3.34
N ILE A 209 23.17 -4.50 3.89
CA ILE A 209 23.11 -4.79 5.31
C ILE A 209 22.69 -6.24 5.50
N SER A 210 23.46 -6.98 6.28
CA SER A 210 23.14 -8.32 6.76
C SER A 210 22.85 -8.26 8.24
N MET A 211 21.79 -8.92 8.67
CA MET A 211 21.31 -8.92 10.06
C MET A 211 21.08 -10.35 10.51
N ARG A 212 21.49 -10.66 11.74
CA ARG A 212 21.25 -11.93 12.44
C ARG A 212 20.74 -11.63 13.83
N PHE A 213 19.70 -12.35 14.25
CA PHE A 213 19.09 -12.19 15.55
C PHE A 213 19.47 -13.36 16.45
N SER A 214 19.72 -13.05 17.72
CA SER A 214 20.10 -14.01 18.77
C SER A 214 19.34 -13.70 20.05
N SER A 215 19.20 -14.70 20.92
CA SER A 215 18.43 -14.58 22.18
C SER A 215 17.03 -14.05 21.89
N THR A 216 16.29 -14.77 21.03
CA THR A 216 15.10 -14.26 20.35
C THR A 216 13.80 -14.49 21.11
N ASP A 217 13.87 -15.00 22.35
CA ASP A 217 12.69 -15.22 23.19
C ASP A 217 11.91 -13.91 23.35
N ASP A 218 10.61 -13.96 23.09
CA ASP A 218 9.71 -12.82 23.18
C ASP A 218 10.06 -11.63 22.23
N LEU A 219 10.78 -11.88 21.12
CA LEU A 219 11.05 -10.90 20.08
C LEU A 219 10.06 -11.05 18.94
N THR A 220 9.37 -9.96 18.60
CA THR A 220 8.55 -9.82 17.40
C THR A 220 9.11 -8.70 16.53
N LEU A 221 9.35 -8.99 15.26
CA LEU A 221 9.81 -8.03 14.27
C LEU A 221 8.67 -7.67 13.30
N PHE A 222 8.63 -6.42 12.85
CA PHE A 222 7.53 -5.93 12.01
C PHE A 222 7.97 -5.56 10.60
N GLY A 223 9.23 -5.24 10.43
CA GLY A 223 9.83 -4.85 9.15
C GLY A 223 11.00 -3.90 9.31
N VAL A 224 11.59 -3.54 8.18
CA VAL A 224 12.74 -2.67 8.09
C VAL A 224 12.44 -1.55 7.10
N SER A 225 12.78 -0.31 7.42
CA SER A 225 12.65 0.82 6.49
C SER A 225 14.03 1.33 6.07
N PHE A 226 14.19 1.52 4.76
CA PHE A 226 15.41 2.01 4.14
C PHE A 226 15.16 3.40 3.60
N ASP A 227 15.77 4.39 4.27
CA ASP A 227 15.47 5.80 4.05
C ASP A 227 16.75 6.62 3.86
N ASP A 228 16.57 7.85 3.44
CA ASP A 228 17.44 8.99 3.70
C ASP A 228 16.89 9.77 4.91
N THR A 229 17.43 10.94 5.17
CA THR A 229 17.01 11.79 6.30
C THR A 229 15.77 12.61 5.99
N LEU A 230 15.60 13.04 4.73
CA LEU A 230 14.52 13.90 4.24
C LEU A 230 13.95 13.34 2.91
N GLY A 231 12.95 14.00 2.39
CA GLY A 231 12.32 13.67 1.12
C GLY A 231 11.06 12.82 1.26
N LEU A 232 10.62 12.21 0.17
CA LEU A 232 9.37 11.48 0.10
C LEU A 232 9.59 9.97 0.03
N TYR A 233 8.75 9.21 0.74
CA TYR A 233 8.79 7.74 0.77
C TYR A 233 7.42 7.16 0.48
N VAL A 234 7.39 6.05 -0.25
CA VAL A 234 6.19 5.25 -0.52
C VAL A 234 6.45 3.83 -0.03
N ASP A 235 5.78 3.47 1.06
CA ASP A 235 5.88 2.15 1.67
C ASP A 235 4.82 1.22 1.07
N ASN A 236 5.23 0.05 0.60
CA ASN A 236 4.34 -0.94 0.00
C ASN A 236 3.90 -1.95 1.05
N PHE A 237 2.61 -2.00 1.33
CA PHE A 237 1.95 -2.94 2.24
C PHE A 237 1.01 -3.87 1.46
N SER A 238 1.58 -4.61 0.52
CA SER A 238 0.84 -5.59 -0.26
C SER A 238 0.64 -6.90 0.49
N MET A 239 -0.55 -7.50 0.32
CA MET A 239 -0.85 -8.83 0.83
C MET A 239 -1.79 -9.54 -0.14
N ARG A 240 -1.33 -10.65 -0.74
CA ARG A 240 -2.12 -11.48 -1.65
C ARG A 240 -3.46 -11.89 -1.06
N SER A 241 -4.46 -12.05 -1.94
CA SER A 241 -5.81 -12.54 -1.58
C SER A 241 -6.54 -11.67 -0.54
N ASN A 242 -6.02 -10.49 -0.21
CA ASN A 242 -6.63 -9.59 0.75
C ASN A 242 -7.80 -8.82 0.10
N SER A 243 -8.95 -8.83 0.76
CA SER A 243 -10.14 -8.06 0.35
C SER A 243 -10.15 -6.62 0.89
N GLY A 244 -9.19 -6.25 1.74
CA GLY A 244 -9.19 -5.03 2.54
C GLY A 244 -9.91 -5.17 3.89
N ILE A 245 -10.86 -6.10 4.01
CA ILE A 245 -11.63 -6.31 5.26
C ILE A 245 -10.75 -6.78 6.41
N SER A 246 -9.70 -7.55 6.12
CA SER A 246 -8.76 -8.03 7.13
C SER A 246 -8.01 -6.92 7.85
N LEU A 247 -7.95 -5.69 7.28
CA LEU A 247 -7.38 -4.52 7.96
C LEU A 247 -8.08 -4.22 9.30
N ALA A 248 -9.31 -4.67 9.50
CA ALA A 248 -10.01 -4.60 10.78
C ALA A 248 -9.30 -5.33 11.93
N LYS A 249 -8.38 -6.27 11.62
CA LYS A 249 -7.57 -6.98 12.62
C LYS A 249 -6.37 -6.16 13.12
N LEU A 250 -6.00 -5.07 12.42
CA LEU A 250 -4.93 -4.18 12.89
C LEU A 250 -5.37 -3.45 14.16
N SER A 251 -4.61 -3.61 15.22
CA SER A 251 -4.89 -2.97 16.50
C SER A 251 -4.66 -1.45 16.44
N PRO A 252 -5.67 -0.60 16.72
CA PRO A 252 -5.49 0.85 16.79
C PRO A 252 -4.40 1.28 17.77
N TYR A 253 -4.21 0.52 18.86
CA TYR A 253 -3.16 0.76 19.84
C TYR A 253 -1.76 0.67 19.21
N TYR A 254 -1.49 -0.41 18.46
CA TYR A 254 -0.20 -0.59 17.78
C TYR A 254 -0.04 0.32 16.57
N LEU A 255 -1.11 0.56 15.79
CA LEU A 255 -1.06 1.50 14.66
C LEU A 255 -0.60 2.90 15.08
N LYS A 256 -1.09 3.42 16.22
CA LYS A 256 -0.65 4.71 16.77
C LYS A 256 0.84 4.70 17.12
N GLN A 257 1.35 3.60 17.68
CA GLN A 257 2.77 3.47 18.01
C GLN A 257 3.65 3.42 16.76
N PHE A 258 3.25 2.66 15.73
CA PHE A 258 3.96 2.68 14.45
C PHE A 258 3.95 4.07 13.81
N ASN A 259 2.79 4.76 13.87
CA ASN A 259 2.66 6.08 13.29
C ASN A 259 3.53 7.13 14.00
N ALA A 260 3.83 6.96 15.28
CA ALA A 260 4.76 7.83 16.00
C ALA A 260 6.19 7.77 15.41
N TYR A 261 6.61 6.64 14.81
CA TYR A 261 7.91 6.48 14.15
C TYR A 261 7.88 6.79 12.66
N LEU A 262 6.78 6.48 11.97
CA LEU A 262 6.70 6.53 10.50
C LEU A 262 5.99 7.80 9.99
N ASP A 263 5.09 8.38 10.78
CA ASP A 263 4.41 9.67 10.55
C ASP A 263 3.80 9.81 9.15
N TYR A 264 2.94 8.85 8.77
CA TYR A 264 2.27 8.84 7.47
C TYR A 264 1.39 10.07 7.24
N LYS A 265 1.47 10.63 6.04
CA LYS A 265 0.71 11.81 5.60
C LYS A 265 -0.34 11.50 4.54
N LEU A 266 -0.16 10.38 3.84
CA LEU A 266 -1.15 9.85 2.91
C LEU A 266 -1.21 8.32 3.05
N ILE A 267 -2.42 7.78 3.10
CA ILE A 267 -2.69 6.35 3.07
C ILE A 267 -3.49 6.04 1.82
N ILE A 268 -2.90 5.25 0.93
CA ILE A 268 -3.52 4.79 -0.30
C ILE A 268 -4.05 3.37 -0.07
N LEU A 269 -5.29 3.12 -0.46
CA LEU A 269 -5.96 1.82 -0.34
C LEU A 269 -6.31 1.30 -1.75
N GLN A 270 -5.85 0.08 -2.09
CA GLN A 270 -6.16 -0.59 -3.36
C GLN A 270 -6.61 -2.02 -3.07
N TYR A 271 -7.89 -2.28 -3.17
CA TYR A 271 -8.52 -3.58 -2.93
C TYR A 271 -9.69 -3.80 -3.88
N GLY A 272 -10.44 -4.87 -3.71
CA GLY A 272 -11.71 -5.12 -4.39
C GLY A 272 -11.67 -6.21 -5.45
N LEU A 273 -10.52 -6.48 -6.09
CA LEU A 273 -10.41 -7.55 -7.08
C LEU A 273 -10.72 -8.95 -6.49
N ASN A 274 -10.39 -9.15 -5.20
CA ASN A 274 -10.69 -10.39 -4.47
C ASN A 274 -12.13 -10.46 -3.94
N VAL A 275 -12.95 -9.43 -4.21
CA VAL A 275 -14.36 -9.33 -3.82
C VAL A 275 -15.28 -9.31 -5.03
N ALA A 276 -14.82 -8.73 -6.14
CA ALA A 276 -15.59 -8.64 -7.38
C ALA A 276 -15.93 -10.03 -7.92
N LEU A 277 -17.21 -10.23 -8.26
CA LEU A 277 -17.75 -11.47 -8.81
C LEU A 277 -18.01 -11.32 -10.31
N GLU A 278 -18.14 -12.43 -11.02
CA GLU A 278 -18.43 -12.43 -12.46
C GLU A 278 -19.85 -11.94 -12.79
N THR A 279 -20.74 -11.94 -11.80
CA THR A 279 -22.11 -11.47 -11.93
C THR A 279 -22.24 -10.00 -11.56
N ASP A 280 -23.09 -9.25 -12.25
CA ASP A 280 -23.45 -7.87 -11.98
C ASP A 280 -24.63 -7.73 -10.99
N SER A 281 -25.29 -8.84 -10.66
CA SER A 281 -26.49 -8.86 -9.80
C SER A 281 -26.19 -8.81 -8.29
N THR A 282 -24.94 -8.69 -7.90
CA THR A 282 -24.55 -8.76 -6.48
C THR A 282 -24.66 -7.40 -5.80
N THR A 283 -25.31 -7.37 -4.65
CA THR A 283 -25.31 -6.19 -3.78
C THR A 283 -24.07 -6.21 -2.88
N TYR A 284 -23.28 -5.15 -2.92
CA TYR A 284 -22.07 -4.99 -2.09
C TYR A 284 -22.31 -4.09 -0.86
N GLY A 285 -23.56 -3.93 -0.40
CA GLY A 285 -23.86 -3.11 0.79
C GLY A 285 -23.06 -3.49 2.03
N TRP A 286 -22.87 -4.80 2.24
CA TRP A 286 -22.03 -5.33 3.32
C TRP A 286 -20.55 -4.91 3.21
N TYR A 287 -20.03 -4.82 1.97
CA TYR A 287 -18.64 -4.41 1.72
C TYR A 287 -18.46 -2.91 1.95
N ILE A 288 -19.45 -2.11 1.48
CA ILE A 288 -19.50 -0.66 1.75
C ILE A 288 -19.45 -0.42 3.26
N ALA A 289 -20.36 -1.05 4.03
CA ALA A 289 -20.44 -0.87 5.48
C ALA A 289 -19.13 -1.25 6.20
N LYS A 290 -18.53 -2.40 5.83
CA LYS A 290 -17.28 -2.87 6.44
C LYS A 290 -16.10 -1.96 6.10
N MET A 291 -15.93 -1.59 4.82
CA MET A 291 -14.81 -0.76 4.41
C MET A 291 -14.90 0.67 4.94
N THR A 292 -16.10 1.25 4.97
CA THR A 292 -16.33 2.59 5.58
C THR A 292 -15.98 2.57 7.07
N LYS A 293 -16.36 1.50 7.81
CA LYS A 293 -15.96 1.34 9.20
C LYS A 293 -14.44 1.24 9.36
N ILE A 294 -13.78 0.44 8.55
CA ILE A 294 -12.32 0.25 8.57
C ILE A 294 -11.61 1.57 8.29
N ILE A 295 -12.04 2.31 7.28
CA ILE A 295 -11.46 3.63 6.95
C ILE A 295 -11.62 4.60 8.11
N ARG A 296 -12.79 4.63 8.76
CA ARG A 296 -13.02 5.44 9.97
C ARG A 296 -12.05 5.07 11.10
N ASP A 297 -11.86 3.78 11.37
CA ASP A 297 -10.99 3.29 12.45
C ASP A 297 -9.50 3.57 12.13
N LEU A 298 -9.10 3.48 10.84
CA LEU A 298 -7.79 3.89 10.38
C LEU A 298 -7.58 5.41 10.50
N LYS A 299 -8.57 6.24 10.12
CA LYS A 299 -8.51 7.71 10.32
C LYS A 299 -8.27 8.08 11.78
N ALA A 300 -8.90 7.37 12.72
CA ALA A 300 -8.69 7.57 14.16
C ALA A 300 -7.28 7.14 14.63
N SER A 301 -6.64 6.23 13.91
CA SER A 301 -5.27 5.78 14.20
C SER A 301 -4.20 6.66 13.55
N PHE A 302 -4.55 7.34 12.45
CA PHE A 302 -3.68 8.22 11.67
C PHE A 302 -4.30 9.62 11.49
N PRO A 303 -4.48 10.39 12.59
CA PRO A 303 -5.26 11.64 12.57
C PRO A 303 -4.67 12.74 11.68
N ASN A 304 -3.37 12.66 11.37
CA ASN A 304 -2.64 13.62 10.52
C ASN A 304 -2.37 13.08 9.11
N ALA A 305 -3.03 11.99 8.71
CA ALA A 305 -2.93 11.43 7.37
C ALA A 305 -4.23 11.65 6.59
N ASN A 306 -4.09 11.91 5.31
CA ASN A 306 -5.18 11.83 4.35
C ASN A 306 -5.32 10.42 3.78
N PHE A 307 -6.45 10.15 3.14
CA PHE A 307 -6.75 8.85 2.59
C PHE A 307 -7.15 8.97 1.11
N LEU A 308 -6.64 8.05 0.29
CA LEU A 308 -6.96 7.93 -1.13
C LEU A 308 -7.37 6.49 -1.43
N LEU A 309 -8.59 6.27 -1.88
CA LEU A 309 -9.06 4.97 -2.34
C LEU A 309 -8.89 4.87 -3.85
N LEU A 310 -8.24 3.82 -4.32
CA LEU A 310 -8.14 3.49 -5.74
C LEU A 310 -9.28 2.53 -6.11
N SER A 311 -9.88 2.74 -7.29
CA SER A 311 -10.78 1.73 -7.84
C SER A 311 -10.05 0.43 -8.16
N VAL A 312 -10.80 -0.66 -8.36
CA VAL A 312 -10.27 -1.85 -9.02
C VAL A 312 -9.70 -1.51 -10.39
N SER A 313 -8.75 -2.31 -10.86
CA SER A 313 -8.32 -2.34 -12.26
C SER A 313 -9.39 -2.99 -13.14
N ASP A 314 -9.21 -2.92 -14.46
CA ASP A 314 -9.90 -3.87 -15.32
C ASP A 314 -9.41 -5.30 -15.05
N ARG A 315 -10.29 -6.27 -15.18
CA ARG A 315 -10.05 -7.71 -15.14
C ARG A 315 -10.77 -8.36 -16.28
N GLY A 316 -10.04 -9.13 -17.08
CA GLY A 316 -10.61 -9.82 -18.24
C GLY A 316 -11.09 -11.23 -17.91
N ILE A 317 -12.18 -11.62 -18.54
CA ILE A 317 -12.65 -13.01 -18.62
C ILE A 317 -12.74 -13.44 -20.08
N ASN A 318 -12.63 -14.74 -20.33
CA ASN A 318 -12.82 -15.29 -21.68
C ASN A 318 -14.28 -15.59 -21.90
N GLU A 319 -14.88 -14.88 -22.82
CA GLU A 319 -16.25 -15.12 -23.27
C GLU A 319 -16.22 -15.48 -24.77
N ASN A 320 -16.50 -16.74 -25.10
CA ASN A 320 -16.53 -17.24 -26.48
C ASN A 320 -15.26 -16.90 -27.30
N GLY A 321 -14.08 -17.05 -26.68
CA GLY A 321 -12.79 -16.80 -27.32
C GLY A 321 -12.35 -15.31 -27.34
N LYS A 322 -13.16 -14.40 -26.81
CA LYS A 322 -12.82 -12.98 -26.66
C LYS A 322 -12.56 -12.64 -25.20
N ILE A 323 -11.56 -11.85 -24.94
CA ILE A 323 -11.30 -11.34 -23.60
C ILE A 323 -12.06 -10.03 -23.43
N ILE A 324 -12.99 -10.03 -22.51
CA ILE A 324 -13.83 -8.89 -22.16
C ILE A 324 -13.69 -8.53 -20.70
N THR A 325 -14.05 -7.31 -20.31
CA THR A 325 -14.15 -6.90 -18.91
C THR A 325 -15.14 -7.77 -18.15
N MET A 326 -14.74 -8.32 -17.01
CA MET A 326 -15.60 -9.07 -16.09
C MET A 326 -16.75 -8.19 -15.59
N ASN A 327 -18.00 -8.67 -15.66
CA ASN A 327 -19.21 -7.89 -15.37
C ASN A 327 -19.22 -7.23 -13.98
N GLY A 328 -18.62 -7.85 -12.96
CA GLY A 328 -18.54 -7.29 -11.62
C GLY A 328 -17.56 -6.11 -11.46
N ILE A 329 -16.70 -5.84 -12.42
CA ILE A 329 -15.70 -4.75 -12.31
C ILE A 329 -16.35 -3.36 -12.32
N PRO A 330 -17.24 -3.00 -13.27
CA PRO A 330 -17.94 -1.72 -13.22
C PRO A 330 -18.76 -1.53 -11.94
N VAL A 331 -19.37 -2.60 -11.43
CA VAL A 331 -20.13 -2.58 -10.17
C VAL A 331 -19.21 -2.32 -8.99
N MET A 332 -18.09 -3.05 -8.86
CA MET A 332 -17.13 -2.85 -7.77
C MET A 332 -16.50 -1.45 -7.81
N ARG A 333 -16.20 -0.92 -9.00
CA ARG A 333 -15.75 0.45 -9.19
C ARG A 333 -16.74 1.47 -8.61
N ALA A 334 -18.04 1.33 -8.91
CA ALA A 334 -19.09 2.19 -8.36
C ALA A 334 -19.20 2.07 -6.82
N VAL A 335 -19.14 0.85 -6.30
CA VAL A 335 -19.09 0.55 -4.85
C VAL A 335 -17.91 1.26 -4.17
N GLN A 336 -16.74 1.24 -4.77
CA GLN A 336 -15.56 1.88 -4.20
C GLN A 336 -15.64 3.41 -4.21
N ARG A 337 -16.20 3.99 -5.30
CA ARG A 337 -16.47 5.43 -5.32
C ARG A 337 -17.46 5.81 -4.21
N GLU A 338 -18.49 5.00 -3.96
CA GLU A 338 -19.45 5.21 -2.87
C GLU A 338 -18.80 5.08 -1.49
N ILE A 339 -17.89 4.09 -1.29
CA ILE A 339 -17.09 3.99 -0.06
C ILE A 339 -16.28 5.26 0.18
N ALA A 340 -15.61 5.78 -0.85
CA ALA A 340 -14.83 7.01 -0.73
C ALA A 340 -15.70 8.22 -0.38
N ARG A 341 -16.86 8.35 -1.04
CA ARG A 341 -17.85 9.41 -0.78
C ARG A 341 -18.36 9.35 0.66
N GLN A 342 -18.82 8.19 1.14
CA GLN A 342 -19.32 8.02 2.51
C GLN A 342 -18.23 8.24 3.56
N SER A 343 -16.99 7.93 3.23
CA SER A 343 -15.84 8.11 4.14
C SER A 343 -15.27 9.52 4.12
N GLY A 344 -15.70 10.39 3.19
CA GLY A 344 -15.15 11.72 2.98
C GLY A 344 -13.65 11.67 2.70
N ILE A 345 -13.22 10.83 1.75
CA ILE A 345 -11.82 10.66 1.34
C ILE A 345 -11.67 10.84 -0.17
N ALA A 346 -10.44 11.02 -0.62
CA ALA A 346 -10.14 11.11 -2.03
C ALA A 346 -10.34 9.76 -2.75
N PHE A 347 -10.67 9.82 -4.05
CA PHE A 347 -10.83 8.65 -4.91
C PHE A 347 -10.09 8.85 -6.22
N TRP A 348 -9.37 7.81 -6.68
CA TRP A 348 -8.73 7.80 -7.99
C TRP A 348 -9.20 6.59 -8.79
N ASP A 349 -9.70 6.88 -9.99
CA ASP A 349 -10.29 5.87 -10.86
C ASP A 349 -9.22 5.16 -11.69
N MET A 350 -8.62 4.12 -11.11
CA MET A 350 -7.59 3.31 -11.75
C MET A 350 -8.13 2.56 -12.98
N TYR A 351 -9.39 2.13 -12.96
CA TYR A 351 -10.03 1.48 -14.11
C TYR A 351 -10.03 2.39 -15.34
N GLU A 352 -10.47 3.63 -15.19
CA GLU A 352 -10.43 4.60 -16.29
C GLU A 352 -8.99 4.97 -16.67
N ALA A 353 -8.09 5.08 -15.70
CA ALA A 353 -6.67 5.34 -15.96
C ALA A 353 -6.00 4.23 -16.76
N MET A 354 -6.47 2.98 -16.65
CA MET A 354 -6.04 1.87 -17.50
C MET A 354 -6.57 1.95 -18.94
N GLY A 355 -7.65 2.69 -19.19
CA GLY A 355 -8.34 2.79 -20.46
C GLY A 355 -9.75 2.23 -20.43
N GLY A 356 -10.30 1.94 -19.25
CA GLY A 356 -11.70 1.52 -19.06
C GLY A 356 -11.99 0.12 -19.57
N LYS A 357 -13.18 -0.03 -20.16
CA LYS A 357 -13.69 -1.32 -20.65
C LYS A 357 -12.71 -2.00 -21.62
N ASN A 358 -12.44 -3.27 -21.39
CA ASN A 358 -11.54 -4.13 -22.18
C ASN A 358 -10.06 -3.69 -22.19
N SER A 359 -9.65 -2.80 -21.28
CA SER A 359 -8.27 -2.36 -21.20
C SER A 359 -7.32 -3.49 -20.84
N MET A 360 -7.72 -4.47 -20.02
CA MET A 360 -6.90 -5.63 -19.69
C MET A 360 -6.58 -6.48 -20.93
N SER A 361 -7.52 -6.64 -21.85
CA SER A 361 -7.27 -7.29 -23.15
C SER A 361 -6.20 -6.56 -23.94
N ASN A 362 -6.27 -5.21 -23.98
CA ASN A 362 -5.27 -4.38 -24.66
C ASN A 362 -3.89 -4.50 -23.97
N TYR A 363 -3.85 -4.51 -22.63
CA TYR A 363 -2.60 -4.66 -21.87
C TYR A 363 -1.95 -6.02 -22.12
N THR A 364 -2.73 -7.09 -22.14
CA THR A 364 -2.22 -8.45 -22.40
C THR A 364 -1.75 -8.61 -23.85
N GLY A 365 -2.47 -8.02 -24.81
CA GLY A 365 -2.16 -8.07 -26.24
C GLY A 365 -1.06 -7.11 -26.70
N ALA A 366 -0.63 -6.17 -25.87
CA ALA A 366 0.40 -5.21 -26.19
C ALA A 366 1.75 -5.88 -26.54
N LYS A 367 2.55 -5.21 -27.33
CA LYS A 367 3.90 -5.68 -27.71
C LYS A 367 4.95 -4.65 -27.31
N PRO A 368 5.73 -4.91 -26.23
CA PRO A 368 5.68 -6.08 -25.35
C PRO A 368 4.47 -6.06 -24.42
N PRO A 369 4.03 -7.22 -23.88
CA PRO A 369 2.86 -7.30 -22.98
C PRO A 369 3.03 -6.44 -21.72
N LEU A 370 1.93 -5.85 -21.26
CA LEU A 370 1.85 -5.01 -20.05
C LEU A 370 1.18 -5.74 -18.87
N ALA A 371 0.51 -6.85 -19.13
CA ALA A 371 -0.15 -7.68 -18.15
C ALA A 371 0.17 -9.16 -18.36
N ALA A 372 -0.10 -9.97 -17.34
CA ALA A 372 0.00 -11.42 -17.39
C ALA A 372 -1.16 -12.04 -18.19
N LYS A 373 -0.99 -13.30 -18.63
CA LYS A 373 -2.02 -14.04 -19.39
C LYS A 373 -3.21 -14.50 -18.54
N ASP A 374 -3.19 -14.21 -17.24
CA ASP A 374 -4.33 -14.43 -16.33
C ASP A 374 -5.40 -13.33 -16.43
N TYR A 375 -5.14 -12.33 -17.29
CA TYR A 375 -6.03 -11.18 -17.52
C TYR A 375 -6.44 -10.42 -16.25
N THR A 376 -5.59 -10.47 -15.24
CA THR A 376 -5.80 -9.83 -13.94
C THR A 376 -4.60 -8.99 -13.51
N HIS A 377 -3.40 -9.59 -13.52
CA HIS A 377 -2.23 -8.96 -12.92
C HIS A 377 -1.37 -8.22 -13.95
N LEU A 378 -0.93 -7.02 -13.59
CA LEU A 378 0.05 -6.27 -14.36
C LEU A 378 1.45 -6.91 -14.20
N ASN A 379 2.28 -6.73 -15.22
CA ASN A 379 3.72 -6.89 -15.06
C ASN A 379 4.39 -5.53 -14.76
N HIS A 380 5.72 -5.51 -14.57
CA HIS A 380 6.45 -4.28 -14.27
C HIS A 380 6.28 -3.17 -15.32
N LYS A 381 6.03 -3.52 -16.60
CA LYS A 381 5.82 -2.51 -17.66
C LYS A 381 4.44 -1.86 -17.51
N GLY A 382 3.41 -2.66 -17.28
CA GLY A 382 2.06 -2.16 -17.01
C GLY A 382 2.00 -1.37 -15.70
N GLY A 383 2.62 -1.89 -14.65
CA GLY A 383 2.73 -1.19 -13.37
C GLY A 383 3.44 0.16 -13.46
N LYS A 384 4.46 0.26 -14.32
CA LYS A 384 5.11 1.55 -14.63
C LYS A 384 4.13 2.58 -15.18
N ILE A 385 3.24 2.17 -16.08
CA ILE A 385 2.25 3.07 -16.67
C ILE A 385 1.30 3.57 -15.58
N ILE A 386 0.75 2.66 -14.77
CA ILE A 386 -0.22 3.01 -13.73
C ILE A 386 0.43 3.82 -12.61
N GLY A 387 1.63 3.43 -12.15
CA GLY A 387 2.35 4.18 -11.12
C GLY A 387 2.70 5.61 -11.54
N LYS A 388 3.06 5.82 -12.82
CA LYS A 388 3.28 7.16 -13.37
C LYS A 388 1.98 7.97 -13.44
N LYS A 389 0.89 7.39 -13.95
CA LYS A 389 -0.41 8.07 -14.02
C LYS A 389 -0.93 8.49 -12.64
N LEU A 390 -0.75 7.64 -11.62
CA LEU A 390 -1.11 8.00 -10.25
C LEU A 390 -0.23 9.15 -9.71
N ALA A 391 1.08 9.12 -10.01
CA ALA A 391 1.99 10.21 -9.65
C ALA A 391 1.62 11.52 -10.35
N GLU A 392 1.30 11.47 -11.65
CA GLU A 392 0.85 12.64 -12.43
C GLU A 392 -0.45 13.22 -11.85
N ALA A 393 -1.40 12.38 -11.46
CA ALA A 393 -2.63 12.82 -10.80
C ALA A 393 -2.36 13.52 -9.45
N LEU A 394 -1.49 12.93 -8.61
CA LEU A 394 -1.10 13.55 -7.34
C LEU A 394 -0.36 14.88 -7.55
N LEU A 395 0.60 14.94 -8.47
CA LEU A 395 1.34 16.15 -8.78
C LEU A 395 0.43 17.25 -9.34
N TYR A 396 -0.54 16.89 -10.16
CA TYR A 396 -1.53 17.84 -10.68
C TYR A 396 -2.34 18.48 -9.54
N GLU A 397 -2.88 17.67 -8.61
CA GLU A 397 -3.66 18.19 -7.48
C GLU A 397 -2.79 19.03 -6.53
N ILE A 398 -1.53 18.66 -6.30
CA ILE A 398 -0.58 19.46 -5.50
C ILE A 398 -0.35 20.82 -6.16
N ASN A 399 -0.04 20.86 -7.45
CA ASN A 399 0.18 22.13 -8.17
C ASN A 399 -1.08 23.02 -8.18
N LYS A 400 -2.26 22.41 -8.36
CA LYS A 400 -3.55 23.11 -8.31
C LYS A 400 -3.80 23.72 -6.93
N HIS A 401 -3.50 22.99 -5.86
CA HIS A 401 -3.60 23.49 -4.49
C HIS A 401 -2.62 24.65 -4.23
N GLU A 402 -1.36 24.53 -4.66
CA GLU A 402 -0.35 25.59 -4.52
C GLU A 402 -0.74 26.87 -5.27
N THR A 403 -1.25 26.71 -6.49
CA THR A 403 -1.69 27.85 -7.31
C THR A 403 -2.86 28.58 -6.64
N LYS A 404 -3.85 27.86 -6.10
CA LYS A 404 -4.99 28.47 -5.40
C LYS A 404 -4.57 29.27 -4.16
N ASN A 405 -3.54 28.82 -3.45
CA ASN A 405 -3.08 29.47 -2.21
C ASN A 405 -2.05 30.59 -2.44
N ASN A 406 -1.54 30.75 -3.65
CA ASN A 406 -0.61 31.81 -4.04
C ASN A 406 -1.29 33.01 -4.73
N PHE A 407 -2.61 32.94 -5.00
CA PHE A 407 -3.39 34.09 -5.41
C PHE A 407 -3.97 34.76 -4.16
N PRO A 408 -3.74 36.08 -3.96
CA PRO A 408 -4.29 36.85 -2.86
C PRO A 408 -5.81 36.97 -2.90
#